data_97f57cacf6cc3935e78005cbc893254f
#
_entry.id   97f57cacf6cc3935e78005cbc893254f
#
_cell.length_a   1.000
_cell.length_b   1.000
_cell.length_c   1.000
_cell.angle_alpha   90.00
_cell.angle_beta   90.00
_cell.angle_gamma   90.00
#
_symmetry.space_group_name_H-M   'P 1'
#
loop_
_entity.id
_entity.type
_entity.pdbx_description
1 polymer ?
#
loop_
_entity_poly.entity_id
_entity_poly.type
_entity_poly.pdbx_seq_one_letter_code
_entity_poly.pdbx_strand_id
1 'polypeptide(L)'
;KVLSDIGLRVLGIERKEICNNLRHYMKNMLMHSYLSYMVLDPEDPILAREGNEYHPRIEELIQSYSDFAQKFNLPIKTHHELVDIEGAKDDFLLSVRDGEGRTSCLKAKRVVLATGSYDEPNLAGIPGELNGSVQHYFHEWEHISDQRVLFMGGGFSSADGIVALCPRNTILWVVRKSKDAVDEMLHLQKTKWGQHDARLVNTEILTESQVVSLEDNTAVVQTPDGQKTWNYDLCYMLIGHRPAQDLYTRLLNGNLEFDEETFESCERPGLYLVGALAKKHLEHIGLTHNLCPDNEGVRYIDNIRSAMMQEFNCSGQ
;
A
#
# COMPACT_ATOMS: atom_id res chain seq x y z
N LYS A 1 -20.12 -3.13 -1.45
CA LYS A 1 -21.29 -3.56 -0.64
C LYS A 1 -22.04 -2.35 -0.09
N VAL A 2 -21.40 -1.47 0.70
CA VAL A 2 -22.06 -0.31 1.34
C VAL A 2 -22.90 0.52 0.35
N LEU A 3 -22.34 0.88 -0.79
CA LEU A 3 -23.04 1.66 -1.83
C LEU A 3 -24.18 0.86 -2.48
N SER A 4 -24.02 -0.44 -2.66
CA SER A 4 -25.09 -1.32 -3.19
C SER A 4 -26.24 -1.47 -2.19
N ASP A 5 -25.94 -1.50 -0.90
CA ASP A 5 -26.95 -1.64 0.17
C ASP A 5 -27.90 -0.42 0.24
N ILE A 6 -27.44 0.75 -0.20
CA ILE A 6 -28.30 1.95 -0.34
C ILE A 6 -28.99 2.06 -1.70
N GLY A 7 -28.97 1.01 -2.48
CA GLY A 7 -29.70 0.91 -3.77
C GLY A 7 -28.95 1.43 -5.00
N LEU A 8 -27.66 1.76 -4.87
CA LEU A 8 -26.84 2.17 -6.00
C LEU A 8 -26.42 0.97 -6.86
N ARG A 9 -26.42 1.13 -8.17
CA ARG A 9 -25.84 0.18 -9.09
C ARG A 9 -24.34 0.44 -9.20
N VAL A 10 -23.53 -0.39 -8.54
CA VAL A 10 -22.08 -0.27 -8.46
C VAL A 10 -21.40 -1.28 -9.38
N LEU A 11 -20.26 -0.91 -9.95
CA LEU A 11 -19.34 -1.80 -10.67
C LEU A 11 -17.91 -1.49 -10.20
N GLY A 12 -17.23 -2.51 -9.70
CA GLY A 12 -15.78 -2.46 -9.42
C GLY A 12 -14.98 -2.78 -10.68
N ILE A 13 -13.94 -2.01 -10.94
CA ILE A 13 -12.96 -2.26 -12.01
C ILE A 13 -11.62 -2.46 -11.33
N GLU A 14 -11.01 -3.62 -11.53
CA GLU A 14 -9.72 -3.99 -10.98
C GLU A 14 -8.76 -4.39 -12.12
N ARG A 15 -7.60 -3.74 -12.17
CA ARG A 15 -6.60 -3.96 -13.22
C ARG A 15 -6.07 -5.39 -13.26
N LYS A 16 -5.93 -6.01 -12.09
CA LYS A 16 -5.40 -7.37 -11.94
C LYS A 16 -6.38 -8.23 -11.13
N GLU A 17 -5.88 -8.90 -10.12
CA GLU A 17 -6.66 -9.71 -9.19
C GLU A 17 -7.15 -8.90 -7.99
N ILE A 18 -8.21 -9.36 -7.35
CA ILE A 18 -8.63 -8.82 -6.05
C ILE A 18 -7.45 -8.85 -5.09
N CYS A 19 -7.22 -7.74 -4.37
CA CYS A 19 -6.10 -7.57 -3.45
C CYS A 19 -4.72 -7.66 -4.11
N ASN A 20 -4.58 -7.27 -5.38
CA ASN A 20 -3.31 -7.39 -6.09
C ASN A 20 -2.13 -6.77 -5.34
N ASN A 21 -2.30 -5.57 -4.76
CA ASN A 21 -1.19 -4.91 -4.05
C ASN A 21 -0.74 -5.71 -2.82
N LEU A 22 -1.65 -6.36 -2.11
CA LEU A 22 -1.31 -7.23 -0.98
C LEU A 22 -0.51 -8.47 -1.41
N ARG A 23 -0.74 -8.96 -2.64
CA ARG A 23 0.00 -10.12 -3.19
C ARG A 23 1.48 -9.82 -3.47
N HIS A 24 1.88 -8.54 -3.46
CA HIS A 24 3.27 -8.11 -3.60
C HIS A 24 3.97 -7.90 -2.25
N TYR A 25 3.26 -8.05 -1.14
CA TYR A 25 3.88 -8.01 0.18
C TYR A 25 4.71 -9.27 0.43
N MET A 26 5.55 -9.22 1.43
CA MET A 26 6.38 -10.35 1.85
C MET A 26 5.51 -11.60 2.10
N LYS A 27 5.87 -12.70 1.47
CA LYS A 27 5.20 -13.99 1.65
C LYS A 27 5.23 -14.44 3.11
N ASN A 28 4.12 -14.94 3.61
CA ASN A 28 3.91 -15.32 5.01
C ASN A 28 4.03 -14.18 6.02
N MET A 29 4.01 -12.92 5.58
CA MET A 29 4.08 -11.77 6.48
C MET A 29 2.89 -11.75 7.43
N LEU A 30 3.15 -11.52 8.71
CA LEU A 30 2.10 -11.17 9.66
C LEU A 30 1.72 -9.71 9.49
N MET A 31 0.44 -9.43 9.41
CA MET A 31 -0.05 -8.04 9.34
C MET A 31 0.18 -7.33 10.67
N HIS A 32 0.48 -6.04 10.58
CA HIS A 32 0.74 -5.24 11.78
C HIS A 32 -0.54 -5.00 12.60
N SER A 33 -1.66 -4.79 11.94
CA SER A 33 -2.95 -4.59 12.58
C SER A 33 -3.61 -5.93 12.95
N TYR A 34 -4.40 -5.92 14.01
CA TYR A 34 -5.23 -7.07 14.39
C TYR A 34 -6.30 -7.36 13.35
N LEU A 35 -6.66 -8.63 13.23
CA LEU A 35 -7.67 -9.11 12.28
C LEU A 35 -9.01 -8.38 12.44
N SER A 36 -9.43 -8.10 13.68
CA SER A 36 -10.69 -7.38 13.98
C SER A 36 -10.79 -5.99 13.34
N TYR A 37 -9.66 -5.34 13.06
CA TYR A 37 -9.64 -4.06 12.35
C TYR A 37 -9.58 -4.18 10.82
N MET A 38 -9.32 -5.38 10.31
CA MET A 38 -9.05 -5.62 8.90
C MET A 38 -10.17 -6.39 8.19
N VAL A 39 -10.94 -7.21 8.91
CA VAL A 39 -12.03 -7.96 8.31
C VAL A 39 -13.15 -7.05 7.83
N LEU A 40 -13.72 -7.40 6.68
CA LEU A 40 -14.86 -6.71 6.08
C LEU A 40 -16.20 -7.31 6.54
N ASP A 41 -16.16 -8.52 7.10
CA ASP A 41 -17.32 -9.26 7.59
C ASP A 41 -17.14 -9.61 9.06
N PRO A 42 -18.00 -9.12 9.97
CA PRO A 42 -17.95 -9.51 11.37
C PRO A 42 -18.14 -11.02 11.62
N GLU A 43 -18.71 -11.73 10.65
CA GLU A 43 -18.93 -13.18 10.68
C GLU A 43 -17.81 -13.96 9.98
N ASP A 44 -16.66 -13.33 9.70
CA ASP A 44 -15.53 -13.98 9.05
C ASP A 44 -15.09 -15.21 9.88
N PRO A 45 -14.97 -16.40 9.27
CA PRO A 45 -14.61 -17.62 9.99
C PRO A 45 -13.23 -17.55 10.68
N ILE A 46 -12.30 -16.76 10.13
CA ILE A 46 -10.97 -16.59 10.72
C ILE A 46 -11.11 -15.84 12.05
N LEU A 47 -11.93 -14.78 12.10
CA LEU A 47 -12.17 -14.02 13.31
C LEU A 47 -12.79 -14.89 14.42
N ALA A 48 -13.74 -15.74 14.06
CA ALA A 48 -14.37 -16.66 14.99
C ALA A 48 -13.38 -17.72 15.54
N ARG A 49 -12.42 -18.15 14.73
CA ARG A 49 -11.40 -19.14 15.07
C ARG A 49 -10.28 -18.59 15.94
N GLU A 50 -9.72 -17.45 15.54
CA GLU A 50 -8.48 -16.90 16.10
C GLU A 50 -8.71 -15.77 17.12
N GLY A 51 -9.86 -15.11 17.07
CA GLY A 51 -10.22 -14.01 17.97
C GLY A 51 -9.75 -12.62 17.47
N ASN A 52 -10.11 -11.61 18.26
CA ASN A 52 -9.99 -10.20 17.86
C ASN A 52 -8.54 -9.70 17.76
N GLU A 53 -7.64 -10.21 18.60
CA GLU A 53 -6.25 -9.75 18.71
C GLU A 53 -5.28 -10.61 17.89
N TYR A 54 -5.80 -11.38 16.94
CA TYR A 54 -4.99 -12.16 16.02
C TYR A 54 -4.35 -11.28 14.95
N HIS A 55 -3.05 -11.44 14.71
CA HIS A 55 -2.34 -10.86 13.58
C HIS A 55 -2.40 -11.83 12.39
N PRO A 56 -3.22 -11.57 11.37
CA PRO A 56 -3.37 -12.51 10.26
C PRO A 56 -2.12 -12.51 9.38
N ARG A 57 -1.89 -13.65 8.72
CA ARG A 57 -0.95 -13.68 7.60
C ARG A 57 -1.56 -12.97 6.40
N ILE A 58 -0.70 -12.43 5.55
CA ILE A 58 -1.15 -11.71 4.35
C ILE A 58 -2.04 -12.57 3.46
N GLU A 59 -1.76 -13.86 3.34
CA GLU A 59 -2.53 -14.81 2.54
C GLU A 59 -3.92 -15.04 3.11
N GLU A 60 -4.05 -15.10 4.45
CA GLU A 60 -5.34 -15.22 5.14
C GLU A 60 -6.21 -14.01 4.91
N LEU A 61 -5.62 -12.81 4.93
CA LEU A 61 -6.34 -11.57 4.65
C LEU A 61 -6.81 -11.49 3.20
N ILE A 62 -5.97 -11.87 2.24
CA ILE A 62 -6.33 -11.95 0.82
C ILE A 62 -7.49 -12.92 0.61
N GLN A 63 -7.46 -14.07 1.29
CA GLN A 63 -8.54 -15.05 1.22
C GLN A 63 -9.84 -14.48 1.81
N SER A 64 -9.78 -13.89 3.00
CA SER A 64 -10.93 -13.24 3.65
C SER A 64 -11.60 -12.21 2.73
N TYR A 65 -10.83 -11.34 2.08
CA TYR A 65 -11.38 -10.35 1.15
C TYR A 65 -11.95 -10.96 -0.12
N SER A 66 -11.36 -12.03 -0.62
CA SER A 66 -11.87 -12.78 -1.77
C SER A 66 -13.20 -13.46 -1.45
N ASP A 67 -13.28 -14.10 -0.28
CA ASP A 67 -14.48 -14.76 0.22
C ASP A 67 -15.60 -13.74 0.48
N PHE A 68 -15.27 -12.56 1.00
CA PHE A 68 -16.21 -11.45 1.16
C PHE A 68 -16.80 -11.03 -0.19
N ALA A 69 -15.96 -10.84 -1.20
CA ALA A 69 -16.42 -10.46 -2.54
C ALA A 69 -17.34 -11.53 -3.13
N GLN A 70 -17.03 -12.80 -2.92
CA GLN A 70 -17.85 -13.93 -3.37
C GLN A 70 -19.16 -14.05 -2.59
N LYS A 71 -19.11 -14.02 -1.25
CA LYS A 71 -20.27 -14.11 -0.33
C LYS A 71 -21.36 -13.09 -0.71
N PHE A 72 -20.94 -11.86 -1.00
CA PHE A 72 -21.86 -10.78 -1.34
C PHE A 72 -22.06 -10.57 -2.86
N ASN A 73 -21.52 -11.49 -3.67
CA ASN A 73 -21.60 -11.42 -5.14
C ASN A 73 -21.29 -10.01 -5.67
N LEU A 74 -20.17 -9.44 -5.20
CA LEU A 74 -19.82 -8.07 -5.57
C LEU A 74 -19.52 -7.98 -7.07
N PRO A 75 -20.08 -7.02 -7.80
CA PRO A 75 -19.87 -6.86 -9.23
C PRO A 75 -18.49 -6.26 -9.52
N ILE A 76 -17.46 -7.07 -9.45
CA ILE A 76 -16.07 -6.68 -9.71
C ILE A 76 -15.60 -7.33 -11.02
N LYS A 77 -15.10 -6.52 -11.93
CA LYS A 77 -14.40 -6.97 -13.13
C LYS A 77 -12.89 -6.90 -12.89
N THR A 78 -12.28 -8.06 -12.74
CA THR A 78 -10.81 -8.21 -12.70
C THR A 78 -10.22 -8.17 -14.10
N HIS A 79 -8.91 -7.94 -14.24
CA HIS A 79 -8.19 -7.78 -15.50
C HIS A 79 -8.79 -6.67 -16.40
N HIS A 80 -9.33 -5.63 -15.78
CA HIS A 80 -9.86 -4.45 -16.45
C HIS A 80 -9.19 -3.20 -15.88
N GLU A 81 -8.48 -2.48 -16.72
CA GLU A 81 -7.75 -1.28 -16.35
C GLU A 81 -8.51 -0.02 -16.73
N LEU A 82 -8.75 0.86 -15.77
CA LEU A 82 -9.23 2.20 -16.05
C LEU A 82 -8.09 3.00 -16.68
N VAL A 83 -8.22 3.39 -17.94
CA VAL A 83 -7.19 4.12 -18.69
C VAL A 83 -7.46 5.60 -18.80
N ASP A 84 -8.74 6.02 -18.76
CA ASP A 84 -9.10 7.44 -18.81
C ASP A 84 -10.48 7.71 -18.20
N ILE A 85 -10.70 8.97 -17.76
CA ILE A 85 -11.96 9.49 -17.26
C ILE A 85 -12.23 10.82 -17.94
N GLU A 86 -13.31 10.91 -18.69
CA GLU A 86 -13.83 12.16 -19.24
C GLU A 86 -15.13 12.56 -18.56
N GLY A 87 -15.52 13.83 -18.70
CA GLY A 87 -16.79 14.35 -18.17
C GLY A 87 -16.76 14.66 -16.66
N ALA A 88 -17.93 14.81 -16.08
CA ALA A 88 -18.15 15.14 -14.68
C ALA A 88 -19.44 14.48 -14.17
N LYS A 89 -19.92 14.91 -13.01
CA LYS A 89 -21.11 14.43 -12.32
C LYS A 89 -22.27 14.14 -13.29
N ASP A 90 -22.84 12.96 -13.17
CA ASP A 90 -23.94 12.39 -13.94
C ASP A 90 -23.61 11.98 -15.40
N ASP A 91 -22.45 12.37 -15.95
CA ASP A 91 -22.05 12.06 -17.33
C ASP A 91 -20.56 11.72 -17.48
N PHE A 92 -20.03 10.90 -16.58
CA PHE A 92 -18.69 10.37 -16.75
C PHE A 92 -18.63 9.32 -17.84
N LEU A 93 -17.62 9.42 -18.69
CA LEU A 93 -17.23 8.42 -19.68
C LEU A 93 -15.86 7.83 -19.29
N LEU A 94 -15.86 6.54 -18.96
CA LEU A 94 -14.67 5.80 -18.52
C LEU A 94 -14.15 4.95 -19.65
N SER A 95 -12.90 5.14 -20.04
CA SER A 95 -12.20 4.24 -20.96
C SER A 95 -11.57 3.09 -20.16
N VAL A 96 -12.00 1.86 -20.44
CA VAL A 96 -11.56 0.66 -19.74
C VAL A 96 -10.95 -0.34 -20.71
N ARG A 97 -9.73 -0.78 -20.44
CA ARG A 97 -8.99 -1.77 -21.22
C ARG A 97 -9.07 -3.14 -20.53
N ASP A 98 -9.50 -4.16 -21.26
CA ASP A 98 -9.53 -5.54 -20.75
C ASP A 98 -8.15 -6.23 -20.84
N GLY A 99 -8.06 -7.47 -20.28
CA GLY A 99 -6.84 -8.27 -20.29
C GLY A 99 -6.35 -8.70 -21.67
N GLU A 100 -7.19 -8.55 -22.70
CA GLU A 100 -6.83 -8.81 -24.12
C GLU A 100 -6.41 -7.53 -24.85
N GLY A 101 -6.36 -6.39 -24.14
CA GLY A 101 -5.97 -5.09 -24.69
C GLY A 101 -7.08 -4.33 -25.42
N ARG A 102 -8.32 -4.83 -25.42
CA ARG A 102 -9.46 -4.16 -26.04
C ARG A 102 -9.99 -3.06 -25.12
N THR A 103 -10.20 -1.88 -25.68
CA THR A 103 -10.77 -0.75 -24.94
C THR A 103 -12.28 -0.65 -25.18
N SER A 104 -13.02 -0.45 -24.09
CA SER A 104 -14.45 -0.21 -24.07
C SER A 104 -14.76 1.04 -23.25
N CYS A 105 -15.94 1.64 -23.51
CA CYS A 105 -16.40 2.81 -22.77
C CYS A 105 -17.54 2.43 -21.84
N LEU A 106 -17.46 2.91 -20.59
CA LEU A 106 -18.51 2.78 -19.58
C LEU A 106 -19.02 4.16 -19.17
N LYS A 107 -20.32 4.29 -19.01
CA LYS A 107 -20.94 5.50 -18.46
C LYS A 107 -21.17 5.35 -16.97
N ALA A 108 -20.82 6.38 -16.20
CA ALA A 108 -21.06 6.42 -14.77
C ALA A 108 -21.56 7.80 -14.32
N LYS A 109 -22.42 7.82 -13.30
CA LYS A 109 -22.86 9.07 -12.66
C LYS A 109 -21.85 9.58 -11.64
N ARG A 110 -21.13 8.66 -11.02
CA ARG A 110 -20.11 8.90 -9.99
C ARG A 110 -18.96 7.95 -10.21
N VAL A 111 -17.76 8.40 -9.85
CA VAL A 111 -16.53 7.61 -9.92
C VAL A 111 -15.83 7.66 -8.57
N VAL A 112 -15.45 6.51 -8.04
CA VAL A 112 -14.66 6.39 -6.80
C VAL A 112 -13.33 5.76 -7.15
N LEU A 113 -12.24 6.51 -6.99
CA LEU A 113 -10.87 6.03 -7.20
C LEU A 113 -10.32 5.41 -5.91
N ALA A 114 -10.14 4.10 -5.92
CA ALA A 114 -9.60 3.31 -4.82
C ALA A 114 -8.31 2.58 -5.23
N THR A 115 -7.52 3.19 -6.10
CA THR A 115 -6.37 2.57 -6.78
C THR A 115 -5.18 2.32 -5.87
N GLY A 116 -5.19 2.88 -4.65
CA GLY A 116 -4.11 2.68 -3.68
C GLY A 116 -2.86 3.50 -4.01
N SER A 117 -1.76 3.16 -3.34
CA SER A 117 -0.47 3.88 -3.46
C SER A 117 0.75 2.96 -3.50
N TYR A 118 0.56 1.70 -3.90
CA TYR A 118 1.62 0.68 -3.90
C TYR A 118 1.96 0.22 -5.33
N ASP A 119 1.87 1.11 -6.31
CA ASP A 119 2.10 0.77 -7.72
C ASP A 119 3.57 0.89 -8.11
N GLU A 120 4.22 1.98 -7.73
CA GLU A 120 5.59 2.28 -8.11
C GLU A 120 6.47 2.45 -6.87
N PRO A 121 7.68 1.90 -6.83
CA PRO A 121 8.61 2.16 -5.74
C PRO A 121 9.10 3.61 -5.80
N ASN A 122 9.33 4.19 -4.64
CA ASN A 122 10.10 5.42 -4.56
C ASN A 122 11.57 5.12 -4.91
N LEU A 123 12.20 6.02 -5.66
CA LEU A 123 13.61 5.94 -5.99
C LEU A 123 14.39 6.94 -5.14
N ALA A 124 15.61 6.56 -4.74
CA ALA A 124 16.53 7.44 -4.03
C ALA A 124 17.27 8.39 -4.97
N GLY A 125 17.32 8.08 -6.27
CA GLY A 125 18.03 8.84 -7.28
C GLY A 125 19.55 8.74 -7.17
N ILE A 126 20.07 7.62 -6.68
CA ILE A 126 21.50 7.41 -6.48
C ILE A 126 22.12 6.53 -7.58
N PRO A 127 23.43 6.71 -7.90
CA PRO A 127 24.13 5.84 -8.83
C PRO A 127 23.99 4.36 -8.47
N GLY A 128 23.74 3.51 -9.46
CA GLY A 128 23.62 2.06 -9.31
C GLY A 128 22.28 1.55 -8.77
N GLU A 129 21.33 2.42 -8.48
CA GLU A 129 20.00 2.06 -7.93
C GLU A 129 19.20 1.10 -8.83
N LEU A 130 19.39 1.17 -10.15
CA LEU A 130 18.69 0.33 -11.11
C LEU A 130 19.49 -0.92 -11.53
N ASN A 131 20.56 -1.26 -10.82
CA ASN A 131 21.30 -2.50 -11.04
C ASN A 131 20.43 -3.72 -10.69
N GLY A 132 20.68 -4.84 -11.39
CA GLY A 132 19.90 -6.06 -11.19
C GLY A 132 19.98 -6.68 -9.79
N SER A 133 20.99 -6.31 -8.98
CA SER A 133 21.14 -6.71 -7.57
C SER A 133 20.31 -5.85 -6.60
N VAL A 134 19.65 -4.79 -7.09
CA VAL A 134 18.80 -3.90 -6.27
C VAL A 134 17.33 -4.23 -6.49
N GLN A 135 16.62 -4.53 -5.44
CA GLN A 135 15.20 -4.88 -5.43
C GLN A 135 14.40 -3.83 -4.65
N HIS A 136 13.26 -3.41 -5.20
CA HIS A 136 12.37 -2.42 -4.57
C HIS A 136 11.15 -3.05 -3.90
N TYR A 137 10.99 -4.38 -4.03
CA TYR A 137 9.94 -5.17 -3.42
C TYR A 137 10.57 -6.33 -2.67
N PHE A 138 10.00 -6.67 -1.52
CA PHE A 138 10.41 -7.82 -0.73
C PHE A 138 9.23 -8.80 -0.67
N HIS A 139 9.24 -9.78 -1.57
CA HIS A 139 8.15 -10.74 -1.69
C HIS A 139 8.62 -12.17 -1.35
N GLU A 140 9.39 -12.81 -2.21
CA GLU A 140 9.92 -14.14 -1.99
C GLU A 140 11.31 -14.07 -1.37
N TRP A 141 11.52 -14.77 -0.28
CA TRP A 141 12.74 -14.66 0.51
C TRP A 141 13.29 -16.01 1.01
N GLU A 142 12.50 -17.07 0.97
CA GLU A 142 12.81 -18.37 1.60
C GLU A 142 14.06 -19.04 1.02
N HIS A 143 14.39 -18.73 -0.24
CA HIS A 143 15.57 -19.26 -0.95
C HIS A 143 16.86 -18.46 -0.69
N ILE A 144 16.80 -17.31 0.02
CA ILE A 144 17.93 -16.43 0.23
C ILE A 144 18.71 -16.91 1.47
N SER A 145 19.94 -17.37 1.26
CA SER A 145 20.86 -17.79 2.32
C SER A 145 22.31 -17.52 1.94
N ASP A 146 23.16 -17.39 2.95
CA ASP A 146 24.60 -17.19 2.83
C ASP A 146 25.00 -15.94 2.02
N GLN A 147 24.15 -14.91 2.07
CA GLN A 147 24.33 -13.66 1.32
C GLN A 147 24.65 -12.49 2.26
N ARG A 148 25.33 -11.50 1.70
CA ARG A 148 25.46 -10.16 2.30
C ARG A 148 24.31 -9.31 1.77
N VAL A 149 23.33 -9.03 2.61
CA VAL A 149 22.10 -8.34 2.19
C VAL A 149 22.08 -6.94 2.78
N LEU A 150 21.99 -5.95 1.89
CA LEU A 150 21.80 -4.56 2.25
C LEU A 150 20.31 -4.22 2.31
N PHE A 151 19.85 -3.65 3.41
CA PHE A 151 18.53 -3.05 3.51
C PHE A 151 18.63 -1.54 3.60
N MET A 152 17.88 -0.84 2.75
CA MET A 152 17.70 0.60 2.78
C MET A 152 16.25 0.94 3.11
N GLY A 153 16.05 1.79 4.11
CA GLY A 153 14.73 2.24 4.51
C GLY A 153 14.39 1.90 5.96
N GLY A 154 13.79 2.85 6.66
CA GLY A 154 13.46 2.75 8.08
C GLY A 154 11.98 2.44 8.34
N GLY A 155 11.34 1.61 7.52
CA GLY A 155 9.94 1.21 7.65
C GLY A 155 9.77 -0.23 8.12
N PHE A 156 8.52 -0.61 8.38
CA PHE A 156 8.16 -1.97 8.80
C PHE A 156 8.55 -3.04 7.78
N SER A 157 8.48 -2.74 6.48
CA SER A 157 8.88 -3.69 5.43
C SER A 157 10.35 -4.09 5.53
N SER A 158 11.24 -3.15 5.85
CA SER A 158 12.66 -3.46 6.10
C SER A 158 12.82 -4.32 7.35
N ALA A 159 12.16 -3.97 8.45
CA ALA A 159 12.24 -4.73 9.69
C ALA A 159 11.74 -6.17 9.52
N ASP A 160 10.60 -6.38 8.81
CA ASP A 160 10.07 -7.71 8.51
C ASP A 160 11.08 -8.53 7.66
N GLY A 161 11.63 -7.90 6.61
CA GLY A 161 12.62 -8.55 5.75
C GLY A 161 13.90 -8.93 6.49
N ILE A 162 14.39 -8.06 7.36
CA ILE A 162 15.59 -8.32 8.16
C ILE A 162 15.36 -9.47 9.13
N VAL A 163 14.24 -9.47 9.86
CA VAL A 163 13.90 -10.57 10.78
C VAL A 163 13.81 -11.91 10.05
N ALA A 164 13.29 -11.92 8.82
CA ALA A 164 13.19 -13.13 8.02
C ALA A 164 14.56 -13.62 7.51
N LEU A 165 15.46 -12.73 7.14
CA LEU A 165 16.72 -13.07 6.48
C LEU A 165 17.92 -13.20 7.43
N CYS A 166 17.97 -12.46 8.55
CA CYS A 166 19.15 -12.38 9.41
C CYS A 166 19.61 -13.73 10.00
N PRO A 167 18.77 -14.75 10.21
CA PRO A 167 19.26 -16.03 10.72
C PRO A 167 20.21 -16.77 9.76
N ARG A 168 20.13 -16.49 8.45
CA ARG A 168 20.88 -17.20 7.42
C ARG A 168 21.76 -16.31 6.56
N ASN A 169 21.80 -15.01 6.84
CA ASN A 169 22.50 -14.02 6.02
C ASN A 169 23.25 -13.03 6.91
N THR A 170 24.20 -12.29 6.32
CA THR A 170 24.83 -11.14 6.94
C THR A 170 24.10 -9.89 6.47
N ILE A 171 23.59 -9.08 7.38
CA ILE A 171 22.73 -7.94 7.07
C ILE A 171 23.44 -6.63 7.41
N LEU A 172 23.39 -5.68 6.48
CA LEU A 172 23.59 -4.27 6.77
C LEU A 172 22.25 -3.54 6.60
N TRP A 173 21.83 -2.84 7.64
CA TRP A 173 20.62 -2.01 7.59
C TRP A 173 20.95 -0.54 7.71
N VAL A 174 20.69 0.23 6.66
CA VAL A 174 20.99 1.67 6.61
C VAL A 174 19.69 2.47 6.71
N VAL A 175 19.60 3.32 7.73
CA VAL A 175 18.40 4.13 7.99
C VAL A 175 18.77 5.58 8.31
N ARG A 176 17.96 6.51 7.79
CA ARG A 176 18.10 7.95 8.08
C ARG A 176 17.55 8.35 9.46
N LYS A 177 16.72 7.49 10.05
CA LYS A 177 16.13 7.71 11.38
C LYS A 177 17.19 7.60 12.48
N SER A 178 16.92 8.26 13.61
CA SER A 178 17.72 8.10 14.82
C SER A 178 17.61 6.69 15.39
N LYS A 179 18.55 6.34 16.26
CA LYS A 179 18.55 5.06 16.96
C LYS A 179 17.27 4.83 17.75
N ASP A 180 16.78 5.85 18.47
CA ASP A 180 15.57 5.75 19.28
C ASP A 180 14.34 5.43 18.44
N ALA A 181 14.19 6.07 17.26
CA ALA A 181 13.09 5.81 16.34
C ALA A 181 13.15 4.40 15.72
N VAL A 182 14.34 3.84 15.55
CA VAL A 182 14.51 2.45 15.09
C VAL A 182 14.17 1.48 16.21
N ASP A 183 14.64 1.73 17.44
CA ASP A 183 14.38 0.90 18.61
C ASP A 183 12.85 0.86 18.92
N GLU A 184 12.16 1.99 18.83
CA GLU A 184 10.70 2.06 18.98
C GLU A 184 9.99 1.20 17.93
N MET A 185 10.35 1.34 16.66
CA MET A 185 9.78 0.53 15.58
C MET A 185 10.04 -0.96 15.79
N LEU A 186 11.24 -1.36 16.20
CA LEU A 186 11.57 -2.75 16.50
C LEU A 186 10.79 -3.28 17.72
N HIS A 187 10.50 -2.41 18.70
CA HIS A 187 9.66 -2.77 19.83
C HIS A 187 8.23 -3.11 19.36
N LEU A 188 7.64 -2.31 18.48
CA LEU A 188 6.33 -2.58 17.89
C LEU A 188 6.33 -3.89 17.09
N GLN A 189 7.42 -4.20 16.38
CA GLN A 189 7.56 -5.46 15.66
C GLN A 189 7.62 -6.68 16.58
N LYS A 190 8.24 -6.56 17.75
CA LYS A 190 8.30 -7.67 18.74
C LYS A 190 6.91 -8.08 19.22
N THR A 191 5.99 -7.15 19.39
CA THR A 191 4.61 -7.47 19.78
C THR A 191 3.88 -8.25 18.69
N LYS A 192 4.08 -7.88 17.43
CA LYS A 192 3.51 -8.55 16.25
C LYS A 192 4.05 -9.98 16.08
N TRP A 193 5.37 -10.17 16.18
CA TRP A 193 5.99 -11.49 15.99
C TRP A 193 5.83 -12.41 17.20
N GLY A 194 5.18 -11.92 18.26
CA GLY A 194 4.90 -12.68 19.47
C GLY A 194 6.17 -13.10 20.20
N GLN A 195 6.17 -14.35 20.69
CA GLN A 195 7.25 -14.92 21.49
C GLN A 195 8.50 -15.32 20.67
N HIS A 196 8.53 -15.07 19.39
CA HIS A 196 9.75 -15.23 18.62
C HIS A 196 10.74 -14.18 19.09
N ASP A 197 11.79 -14.65 19.75
CA ASP A 197 12.93 -13.85 20.16
C ASP A 197 13.62 -13.37 18.87
N ALA A 198 13.03 -12.36 18.25
CA ALA A 198 13.49 -11.74 17.01
C ALA A 198 14.77 -10.96 17.31
N ARG A 199 15.84 -11.70 17.65
CA ARG A 199 17.17 -11.16 17.71
C ARG A 199 17.59 -10.85 16.29
N LEU A 200 17.99 -9.63 16.07
CA LEU A 200 18.66 -9.23 14.85
C LEU A 200 20.10 -9.77 14.88
N VAL A 201 20.21 -11.09 14.74
CA VAL A 201 21.52 -11.74 14.65
C VAL A 201 22.19 -11.38 13.32
N ASN A 202 23.51 -11.38 13.27
CA ASN A 202 24.28 -11.08 12.06
C ASN A 202 23.86 -9.77 11.35
N THR A 203 23.37 -8.78 12.11
CA THR A 203 22.87 -7.52 11.57
C THR A 203 23.62 -6.32 12.14
N GLU A 204 24.25 -5.54 11.27
CA GLU A 204 24.75 -4.21 11.57
C GLU A 204 23.69 -3.18 11.19
N ILE A 205 23.41 -2.22 12.10
CA ILE A 205 22.45 -1.14 11.87
C ILE A 205 23.19 0.19 11.87
N LEU A 206 23.12 0.93 10.77
CA LEU A 206 23.64 2.28 10.64
C LEU A 206 22.47 3.26 10.65
N THR A 207 22.25 3.88 11.81
CA THR A 207 21.25 4.95 12.00
C THR A 207 21.81 6.29 11.56
N GLU A 208 20.95 7.29 11.33
CA GLU A 208 21.33 8.63 10.87
C GLU A 208 22.24 8.61 9.64
N SER A 209 22.08 7.57 8.80
CA SER A 209 22.94 7.21 7.70
C SER A 209 22.17 7.04 6.40
N GLN A 210 22.83 7.24 5.28
CA GLN A 210 22.21 7.06 3.97
C GLN A 210 23.19 6.43 2.97
N VAL A 211 22.69 5.57 2.10
CA VAL A 211 23.45 5.08 0.96
C VAL A 211 23.50 6.19 -0.08
N VAL A 212 24.66 6.44 -0.66
CA VAL A 212 24.89 7.49 -1.67
C VAL A 212 25.29 6.93 -3.04
N SER A 213 25.72 5.67 -3.11
CA SER A 213 25.87 4.93 -4.38
C SER A 213 25.83 3.41 -4.16
N LEU A 214 25.53 2.66 -5.24
CA LEU A 214 25.37 1.21 -5.29
C LEU A 214 26.10 0.62 -6.51
N GLU A 215 27.32 1.05 -6.78
CA GLU A 215 28.07 0.64 -7.96
C GLU A 215 28.90 -0.61 -7.69
N ASP A 216 29.00 -1.49 -8.67
CA ASP A 216 29.80 -2.73 -8.62
C ASP A 216 29.55 -3.61 -7.38
N ASN A 217 28.28 -3.71 -6.94
CA ASN A 217 27.87 -4.40 -5.73
C ASN A 217 28.58 -3.88 -4.46
N THR A 218 28.99 -2.63 -4.48
CA THR A 218 29.55 -1.90 -3.36
C THR A 218 28.66 -0.73 -3.00
N ALA A 219 28.17 -0.70 -1.79
CA ALA A 219 27.42 0.44 -1.25
C ALA A 219 28.41 1.43 -0.63
N VAL A 220 28.29 2.69 -1.00
CA VAL A 220 28.90 3.81 -0.28
C VAL A 220 27.86 4.40 0.65
N VAL A 221 28.15 4.39 1.96
CA VAL A 221 27.24 4.85 3.00
C VAL A 221 27.81 6.08 3.68
N GLN A 222 27.06 7.18 3.62
CA GLN A 222 27.36 8.38 4.41
C GLN A 222 26.82 8.18 5.82
N THR A 223 27.68 8.23 6.81
CA THR A 223 27.36 8.15 8.24
C THR A 223 27.73 9.46 8.95
N PRO A 224 27.30 9.70 10.19
CA PRO A 224 27.76 10.84 10.99
C PRO A 224 29.29 10.92 11.13
N ASP A 225 29.96 9.77 11.16
CA ASP A 225 31.42 9.68 11.33
C ASP A 225 32.21 9.73 10.02
N GLY A 226 31.54 9.89 8.88
CA GLY A 226 32.15 9.90 7.55
C GLY A 226 31.62 8.80 6.63
N GLN A 227 32.30 8.58 5.50
CA GLN A 227 31.88 7.57 4.54
C GLN A 227 32.46 6.19 4.88
N LYS A 228 31.60 5.17 4.68
CA LYS A 228 31.97 3.75 4.77
C LYS A 228 31.59 3.05 3.48
N THR A 229 32.28 1.96 3.16
CA THR A 229 31.93 1.09 2.02
C THR A 229 31.54 -0.29 2.54
N TRP A 230 30.58 -0.91 1.89
CA TRP A 230 30.13 -2.26 2.22
C TRP A 230 29.77 -3.03 0.94
N ASN A 231 30.32 -4.24 0.79
CA ASN A 231 30.01 -5.09 -0.36
C ASN A 231 28.76 -5.90 -0.08
N TYR A 232 27.84 -5.95 -1.05
CA TYR A 232 26.59 -6.68 -0.93
C TYR A 232 26.41 -7.64 -2.13
N ASP A 233 25.64 -8.68 -1.93
CA ASP A 233 25.24 -9.61 -2.97
C ASP A 233 23.82 -9.28 -3.44
N LEU A 234 22.98 -8.74 -2.54
CA LEU A 234 21.60 -8.32 -2.79
C LEU A 234 21.28 -7.07 -1.97
N CYS A 235 20.54 -6.14 -2.59
CA CYS A 235 20.08 -4.93 -1.94
C CYS A 235 18.55 -4.83 -2.01
N TYR A 236 17.92 -4.60 -0.87
CA TYR A 236 16.50 -4.24 -0.77
C TYR A 236 16.36 -2.76 -0.43
N MET A 237 15.89 -1.98 -1.41
CA MET A 237 15.59 -0.55 -1.25
C MET A 237 14.10 -0.37 -0.97
N LEU A 238 13.73 -0.42 0.31
CA LEU A 238 12.33 -0.37 0.77
C LEU A 238 12.01 1.00 1.38
N ILE A 239 12.04 2.02 0.53
CA ILE A 239 11.85 3.43 0.92
C ILE A 239 10.43 3.95 0.63
N GLY A 240 9.48 3.04 0.53
CA GLY A 240 8.07 3.31 0.29
C GLY A 240 7.69 3.25 -1.19
N HIS A 241 6.40 3.49 -1.44
CA HIS A 241 5.80 3.41 -2.76
C HIS A 241 4.90 4.62 -3.00
N ARG A 242 4.52 4.83 -4.24
CA ARG A 242 3.63 5.89 -4.70
C ARG A 242 2.57 5.32 -5.64
N PRO A 243 1.44 6.02 -5.85
CA PRO A 243 0.50 5.70 -6.91
C PRO A 243 1.18 5.71 -8.27
N ALA A 244 0.63 4.95 -9.23
CA ALA A 244 1.09 4.98 -10.61
C ALA A 244 1.07 6.42 -11.13
N GLN A 245 2.24 6.97 -11.46
CA GLN A 245 2.40 8.37 -11.81
C GLN A 245 1.54 8.75 -13.02
N ASP A 246 1.50 7.89 -14.04
CA ASP A 246 0.68 8.09 -15.22
C ASP A 246 -0.81 8.21 -14.90
N LEU A 247 -1.32 7.31 -14.06
CA LEU A 247 -2.71 7.29 -13.65
C LEU A 247 -3.03 8.56 -12.85
N TYR A 248 -2.20 8.88 -11.87
CA TYR A 248 -2.36 10.04 -11.02
C TYR A 248 -2.35 11.34 -11.84
N THR A 249 -1.39 11.52 -12.74
CA THR A 249 -1.28 12.70 -13.60
C THR A 249 -2.45 12.81 -14.57
N ARG A 250 -2.86 11.72 -15.21
CA ARG A 250 -3.95 11.72 -16.19
C ARG A 250 -5.33 11.88 -15.56
N LEU A 251 -5.62 11.10 -14.51
CA LEU A 251 -6.96 11.07 -13.92
C LEU A 251 -7.21 12.24 -12.97
N LEU A 252 -6.19 12.71 -12.27
CA LEU A 252 -6.31 13.76 -11.27
C LEU A 252 -5.74 15.10 -11.74
N ASN A 253 -5.18 15.19 -12.95
CA ASN A 253 -4.51 16.38 -13.47
C ASN A 253 -3.42 16.98 -12.55
N GLY A 254 -2.92 16.18 -11.60
CA GLY A 254 -1.88 16.54 -10.63
C GLY A 254 -2.24 17.63 -9.61
N ASN A 255 -3.31 18.39 -9.84
CA ASN A 255 -3.67 19.59 -9.07
C ASN A 255 -5.16 19.66 -8.68
N LEU A 256 -5.92 18.58 -8.81
CA LEU A 256 -7.33 18.59 -8.39
C LEU A 256 -7.43 18.77 -6.87
N GLU A 257 -8.21 19.72 -6.44
CA GLU A 257 -8.59 19.91 -5.05
C GLU A 257 -9.73 18.96 -4.69
N PHE A 258 -9.63 18.35 -3.51
CA PHE A 258 -10.65 17.47 -2.95
C PHE A 258 -11.12 18.01 -1.61
N ASP A 259 -12.43 17.97 -1.40
CA ASP A 259 -13.04 18.29 -0.13
C ASP A 259 -12.52 17.36 0.98
N GLU A 260 -12.07 17.91 2.09
CA GLU A 260 -11.42 17.16 3.17
C GLU A 260 -12.37 16.24 3.94
N GLU A 261 -13.68 16.47 3.88
CA GLU A 261 -14.69 15.67 4.57
C GLU A 261 -15.23 14.56 3.69
N THR A 262 -15.56 14.89 2.44
CA THR A 262 -16.21 13.97 1.50
C THR A 262 -15.23 13.28 0.55
N PHE A 263 -14.03 13.85 0.38
CA PHE A 263 -13.06 13.45 -0.65
C PHE A 263 -13.62 13.53 -2.08
N GLU A 264 -14.64 14.35 -2.28
CA GLU A 264 -15.14 14.71 -3.60
C GLU A 264 -14.24 15.79 -4.22
N SER A 265 -13.97 15.66 -5.52
CA SER A 265 -13.22 16.68 -6.25
C SER A 265 -14.00 17.98 -6.34
N CYS A 266 -13.38 19.10 -5.93
CA CYS A 266 -13.95 20.43 -6.05
C CYS A 266 -14.12 20.86 -7.51
N GLU A 267 -13.23 20.44 -8.39
CA GLU A 267 -13.22 20.80 -9.82
C GLU A 267 -14.03 19.83 -10.68
N ARG A 268 -14.13 18.56 -10.27
CA ARG A 268 -14.89 17.52 -10.99
C ARG A 268 -15.88 16.84 -10.05
N PRO A 269 -17.01 17.50 -9.72
CA PRO A 269 -18.03 16.91 -8.86
C PRO A 269 -18.42 15.51 -9.30
N GLY A 270 -18.67 14.60 -8.36
CA GLY A 270 -18.95 13.19 -8.62
C GLY A 270 -17.73 12.30 -8.74
N LEU A 271 -16.52 12.84 -8.71
CA LEU A 271 -15.26 12.10 -8.62
C LEU A 271 -14.76 12.10 -7.18
N TYR A 272 -14.50 10.92 -6.60
CA TYR A 272 -14.09 10.74 -5.22
C TYR A 272 -12.75 9.99 -5.13
N LEU A 273 -11.95 10.29 -4.10
CA LEU A 273 -10.78 9.51 -3.72
C LEU A 273 -11.05 8.73 -2.42
N VAL A 274 -10.50 7.51 -2.31
CA VAL A 274 -10.58 6.72 -1.07
C VAL A 274 -9.30 5.98 -0.75
N GLY A 275 -9.13 5.62 0.53
CA GLY A 275 -8.06 4.77 1.02
C GLY A 275 -6.67 5.41 0.90
N ALA A 276 -5.66 4.58 0.61
CA ALA A 276 -4.27 5.02 0.56
C ALA A 276 -3.98 6.05 -0.55
N LEU A 277 -4.80 6.09 -1.60
CA LEU A 277 -4.70 7.12 -2.64
C LEU A 277 -5.06 8.51 -2.08
N ALA A 278 -6.15 8.61 -1.32
CA ALA A 278 -6.57 9.86 -0.70
C ALA A 278 -5.50 10.37 0.28
N LYS A 279 -4.93 9.49 1.11
CA LYS A 279 -3.82 9.84 2.00
C LYS A 279 -2.63 10.41 1.24
N LYS A 280 -2.20 9.76 0.17
CA LYS A 280 -1.06 10.23 -0.64
C LYS A 280 -1.33 11.54 -1.34
N HIS A 281 -2.56 11.78 -1.77
CA HIS A 281 -2.96 13.08 -2.32
C HIS A 281 -2.84 14.19 -1.27
N LEU A 282 -3.35 13.98 -0.05
CA LEU A 282 -3.24 14.95 1.05
C LEU A 282 -1.79 15.24 1.42
N GLU A 283 -0.92 14.25 1.47
CA GLU A 283 0.52 14.43 1.68
C GLU A 283 1.15 15.30 0.58
N HIS A 284 0.75 15.11 -0.68
CA HIS A 284 1.26 15.87 -1.83
C HIS A 284 0.91 17.35 -1.78
N ILE A 285 -0.30 17.69 -1.34
CA ILE A 285 -0.74 19.10 -1.20
C ILE A 285 -0.36 19.72 0.15
N GLY A 286 0.44 19.04 0.96
CA GLY A 286 0.98 19.55 2.22
C GLY A 286 0.03 19.46 3.42
N LEU A 287 -1.10 18.81 3.27
CA LEU A 287 -2.02 18.52 4.37
C LEU A 287 -1.57 17.23 5.07
N THR A 288 -0.83 17.40 6.16
CA THR A 288 -0.45 16.28 7.03
C THR A 288 -1.57 16.01 8.03
N HIS A 289 -2.50 15.15 7.69
CA HIS A 289 -3.34 14.54 8.71
C HIS A 289 -2.59 13.36 9.35
N ASN A 290 -2.62 13.30 10.69
CA ASN A 290 -2.27 12.10 11.46
C ASN A 290 -3.38 11.05 11.26
N LEU A 291 -3.51 10.60 10.02
CA LEU A 291 -4.49 9.62 9.63
C LEU A 291 -3.99 8.26 10.13
N CYS A 292 -4.60 7.75 11.21
CA CYS A 292 -4.35 6.38 11.66
C CYS A 292 -4.88 5.42 10.58
N PRO A 293 -4.04 4.55 9.97
CA PRO A 293 -4.47 3.70 8.86
C PRO A 293 -5.65 2.79 9.20
N ASP A 294 -5.80 2.47 10.47
CA ASP A 294 -6.65 1.38 10.93
C ASP A 294 -8.14 1.72 11.03
N ASN A 295 -8.51 3.01 11.09
CA ASN A 295 -9.92 3.43 11.24
C ASN A 295 -10.47 4.29 10.10
N GLU A 296 -9.65 4.69 9.16
CA GLU A 296 -10.00 5.76 8.22
C GLU A 296 -10.61 5.27 6.92
N GLY A 297 -10.30 4.07 6.49
CA GLY A 297 -10.95 3.47 5.34
C GLY A 297 -12.48 3.38 5.51
N VAL A 298 -12.93 3.09 6.72
CA VAL A 298 -14.37 3.06 7.09
C VAL A 298 -14.95 4.47 7.11
N ARG A 299 -14.24 5.45 7.67
CA ARG A 299 -14.70 6.84 7.76
C ARG A 299 -14.90 7.47 6.39
N TYR A 300 -13.98 7.27 5.44
CA TYR A 300 -14.12 7.79 4.08
C TYR A 300 -15.34 7.20 3.38
N ILE A 301 -15.57 5.90 3.51
CA ILE A 301 -16.73 5.24 2.91
C ILE A 301 -18.03 5.76 3.52
N ASP A 302 -18.09 5.98 4.83
CA ASP A 302 -19.27 6.52 5.48
C ASP A 302 -19.53 7.98 5.11
N ASN A 303 -18.50 8.78 4.92
CA ASN A 303 -18.64 10.16 4.46
C ASN A 303 -19.15 10.21 3.01
N ILE A 304 -18.56 9.42 2.12
CA ILE A 304 -19.02 9.29 0.72
C ILE A 304 -20.45 8.75 0.67
N ARG A 305 -20.78 7.74 1.49
CA ARG A 305 -22.14 7.23 1.62
C ARG A 305 -23.10 8.32 2.05
N SER A 306 -22.74 9.11 3.05
CA SER A 306 -23.58 10.18 3.59
C SER A 306 -23.80 11.28 2.55
N ALA A 307 -22.75 11.70 1.83
CA ALA A 307 -22.84 12.67 0.75
C ALA A 307 -23.74 12.16 -0.39
N MET A 308 -23.56 10.91 -0.82
CA MET A 308 -24.42 10.31 -1.87
C MET A 308 -25.87 10.13 -1.41
N MET A 309 -26.14 9.80 -0.14
CA MET A 309 -27.50 9.70 0.39
C MET A 309 -28.20 11.05 0.45
N GLN A 310 -27.51 12.13 0.82
CA GLN A 310 -28.07 13.46 0.82
C GLN A 310 -28.50 13.90 -0.58
N GLU A 311 -27.69 13.62 -1.59
CA GLU A 311 -28.04 13.89 -3.00
C GLU A 311 -29.27 13.13 -3.48
N PHE A 312 -29.41 11.86 -3.12
CA PHE A 312 -30.58 11.03 -3.50
C PHE A 312 -31.86 11.52 -2.83
N ASN A 313 -31.79 11.94 -1.58
CA ASN A 313 -32.97 12.49 -0.88
C ASN A 313 -33.40 13.86 -1.42
N CYS A 314 -32.48 14.65 -1.98
CA CYS A 314 -32.77 15.93 -2.61
C CYS A 314 -33.32 15.78 -4.05
N SER A 315 -33.04 14.69 -4.75
CA SER A 315 -33.52 14.43 -6.13
C SER A 315 -34.85 13.69 -6.20
N GLY A 316 -35.44 13.33 -5.06
CA GLY A 316 -36.74 12.65 -4.93
C GLY A 316 -37.91 13.57 -4.52
N GLN A 317 -37.70 14.90 -4.54
CA GLN A 317 -38.76 15.95 -4.41
C GLN A 317 -38.96 16.65 -5.80
#